data_d5049401c799be29ec2ccf0d3eb4abd3
#
_entry.id   d5049401c799be29ec2ccf0d3eb4abd3
#
_cell.length_a   1.000
_cell.length_b   1.000
_cell.length_c   1.000
_cell.angle_alpha   90.00
_cell.angle_beta   90.00
_cell.angle_gamma   90.00
#
_symmetry.space_group_name_H-M   'P 1'
#
loop_
_entity.id
_entity.type
_entity.pdbx_description
1 polymer ?
#
loop_
_entity_poly.entity_id
_entity_poly.type
_entity_poly.pdbx_seq_one_letter_code
_entity_poly.pdbx_strand_id
1 'polypeptide(L)'
;DEINVEDYVKQAAKKAKAMLHAKACPTGRMPVIITNGFGGLFFHEACGHSLEASGVAKGNSEFSGKLGQKVASDKLTLIDDGSIPGQWGSLKVDDEGVPTQKNVLIENGILKGYMVDKLNARRMGCAPTGSSRRQSFRFAPTSRMTNTYIAPGESTPEEMIAATERGIFVNSI
;
A
#
# COMPACT_ATOMS: atom_id res chain seq x y z
N ASP A 1 15.33 -15.18 10.20
CA ASP A 1 16.61 -14.71 9.63
C ASP A 1 17.27 -13.82 10.68
N GLU A 2 18.51 -14.13 11.07
CA GLU A 2 19.25 -13.30 12.01
C GLU A 2 19.60 -11.96 11.35
N ILE A 3 19.23 -10.87 12.01
CA ILE A 3 19.57 -9.53 11.56
C ILE A 3 21.07 -9.32 11.75
N ASN A 4 21.80 -9.18 10.66
CA ASN A 4 23.21 -8.81 10.72
C ASN A 4 23.34 -7.29 10.96
N VAL A 5 23.48 -6.90 12.21
CA VAL A 5 23.58 -5.50 12.64
C VAL A 5 24.76 -4.78 11.97
N GLU A 6 25.88 -5.48 11.76
CA GLU A 6 27.08 -4.89 11.14
C GLU A 6 26.81 -4.46 9.68
N ASP A 7 26.07 -5.27 8.93
CA ASP A 7 25.70 -4.94 7.56
C ASP A 7 24.75 -3.74 7.49
N TYR A 8 23.81 -3.63 8.44
CA TYR A 8 22.93 -2.45 8.53
C TYR A 8 23.72 -1.18 8.81
N VAL A 9 24.66 -1.23 9.76
CA VAL A 9 25.53 -0.10 10.10
C VAL A 9 26.39 0.31 8.89
N LYS A 10 26.98 -0.65 8.18
CA LYS A 10 27.78 -0.39 6.96
C LYS A 10 26.91 0.25 5.86
N GLN A 11 25.69 -0.23 5.64
CA GLN A 11 24.77 0.33 4.68
C GLN A 11 24.37 1.77 5.03
N ALA A 12 24.03 2.03 6.30
CA ALA A 12 23.71 3.36 6.79
C ALA A 12 24.87 4.34 6.59
N ALA A 13 26.08 3.94 6.96
CA ALA A 13 27.29 4.75 6.76
C ALA A 13 27.57 5.01 5.27
N LYS A 14 27.38 4.01 4.40
CA LYS A 14 27.54 4.16 2.94
C LYS A 14 26.53 5.15 2.37
N LYS A 15 25.25 5.08 2.80
CA LYS A 15 24.21 6.03 2.39
C LYS A 15 24.54 7.46 2.86
N ALA A 16 24.90 7.64 4.12
CA ALA A 16 25.28 8.94 4.67
C ALA A 16 26.46 9.56 3.89
N LYS A 17 27.49 8.77 3.59
CA LYS A 17 28.64 9.22 2.80
C LYS A 17 28.23 9.60 1.37
N ALA A 18 27.35 8.82 0.72
CA ALA A 18 26.87 9.15 -0.62
C ALA A 18 26.06 10.46 -0.64
N MET A 19 25.25 10.71 0.40
CA MET A 19 24.44 11.93 0.52
C MET A 19 25.27 13.21 0.65
N LEU A 20 26.50 13.15 1.17
CA LEU A 20 27.40 14.32 1.24
C LEU A 20 27.76 14.88 -0.15
N HIS A 21 27.70 14.04 -1.19
CA HIS A 21 28.04 14.40 -2.56
C HIS A 21 26.83 14.30 -3.50
N ALA A 22 25.64 14.07 -2.96
CA ALA A 22 24.42 13.95 -3.74
C ALA A 22 24.09 15.27 -4.44
N LYS A 23 23.74 15.19 -5.72
CA LYS A 23 23.20 16.32 -6.47
C LYS A 23 21.72 16.48 -6.19
N ALA A 24 21.21 17.69 -6.39
CA ALA A 24 19.76 17.92 -6.34
C ALA A 24 19.03 16.99 -7.33
N CYS A 25 17.96 16.37 -6.84
CA CYS A 25 17.12 15.53 -7.69
C CYS A 25 16.47 16.38 -8.78
N PRO A 26 16.45 15.93 -10.04
CA PRO A 26 15.76 16.65 -11.10
C PRO A 26 14.27 16.72 -10.79
N THR A 27 13.66 17.86 -11.07
CA THR A 27 12.22 18.08 -10.95
C THR A 27 11.55 18.03 -12.31
N GLY A 28 10.32 17.56 -12.37
CA GLY A 28 9.55 17.49 -13.61
C GLY A 28 8.70 16.22 -13.71
N ARG A 29 8.00 16.09 -14.83
CA ARG A 29 7.23 14.88 -15.14
C ARG A 29 8.12 13.89 -15.89
N MET A 30 8.37 12.76 -15.27
CA MET A 30 9.23 11.71 -15.85
C MET A 30 8.88 10.34 -15.27
N PRO A 31 9.23 9.24 -15.93
CA PRO A 31 9.13 7.89 -15.36
C PRO A 31 9.91 7.77 -14.05
N VAL A 32 9.34 7.05 -13.10
CA VAL A 32 9.98 6.72 -11.82
C VAL A 32 9.85 5.22 -11.58
N ILE A 33 10.97 4.54 -11.44
CA ILE A 33 11.04 3.14 -11.05
C ILE A 33 11.34 3.10 -9.55
N ILE A 34 10.50 2.44 -8.78
CA ILE A 34 10.64 2.33 -7.33
C ILE A 34 10.91 0.87 -6.99
N THR A 35 11.95 0.61 -6.21
CA THR A 35 12.28 -0.76 -5.79
C THR A 35 11.22 -1.34 -4.87
N ASN A 36 11.10 -2.66 -4.90
CA ASN A 36 10.25 -3.42 -4.01
C ASN A 36 10.60 -3.17 -2.52
N GLY A 37 9.72 -3.56 -1.62
CA GLY A 37 9.87 -3.40 -0.18
C GLY A 37 9.39 -2.02 0.27
N PHE A 38 10.30 -1.13 0.64
CA PHE A 38 9.95 0.20 1.17
C PHE A 38 9.18 1.08 0.15
N GLY A 39 9.32 0.80 -1.14
CA GLY A 39 8.48 1.42 -2.19
C GLY A 39 6.98 1.19 -2.03
N GLY A 40 6.58 0.15 -1.32
CA GLY A 40 5.19 -0.09 -0.94
C GLY A 40 4.57 1.04 -0.12
N LEU A 41 5.36 1.79 0.66
CA LEU A 41 4.91 2.96 1.40
C LEU A 41 4.31 4.02 0.47
N PHE A 42 4.84 4.19 -0.74
CA PHE A 42 4.29 5.14 -1.70
C PHE A 42 2.83 4.82 -2.05
N PHE A 43 2.51 3.55 -2.26
CA PHE A 43 1.12 3.13 -2.54
C PHE A 43 0.24 3.13 -1.30
N HIS A 44 0.81 2.88 -0.13
CA HIS A 44 0.15 3.04 1.15
C HIS A 44 -0.40 4.46 1.31
N GLU A 45 0.44 5.48 1.08
CA GLU A 45 0.06 6.89 1.20
C GLU A 45 -0.79 7.39 0.01
N ALA A 46 -0.43 7.03 -1.21
CA ALA A 46 -1.10 7.55 -2.39
C ALA A 46 -2.50 6.95 -2.62
N CYS A 47 -2.70 5.68 -2.29
CA CYS A 47 -3.94 4.96 -2.58
C CYS A 47 -4.55 4.30 -1.36
N GLY A 48 -3.74 3.66 -0.50
CA GLY A 48 -4.21 2.83 0.60
C GLY A 48 -5.16 3.55 1.53
N HIS A 49 -4.74 4.67 2.10
CA HIS A 49 -5.60 5.47 2.98
C HIS A 49 -6.88 5.98 2.31
N SER A 50 -6.81 6.28 1.02
CA SER A 50 -7.98 6.72 0.25
C SER A 50 -8.99 5.60 -0.04
N LEU A 51 -8.62 4.33 0.19
CA LEU A 51 -9.49 3.16 0.06
C LEU A 51 -10.06 2.68 1.40
N GLU A 52 -9.76 3.38 2.49
CA GLU A 52 -10.39 3.14 3.80
C GLU A 52 -11.82 3.69 3.82
N ALA A 53 -12.78 2.86 4.24
CA ALA A 53 -14.20 3.22 4.24
C ALA A 53 -14.53 4.41 5.15
N SER A 54 -13.69 4.71 6.13
CA SER A 54 -13.81 5.91 6.99
C SER A 54 -13.81 7.23 6.21
N GLY A 55 -13.09 7.30 5.09
CA GLY A 55 -13.11 8.40 4.14
C GLY A 55 -14.17 8.24 3.04
N VAL A 56 -14.23 7.04 2.45
CA VAL A 56 -15.12 6.71 1.33
C VAL A 56 -16.59 6.91 1.69
N ALA A 57 -17.04 6.43 2.85
CA ALA A 57 -18.43 6.53 3.29
C ALA A 57 -18.91 7.98 3.54
N LYS A 58 -17.97 8.91 3.68
CA LYS A 58 -18.26 10.35 3.85
C LYS A 58 -18.14 11.13 2.54
N GLY A 59 -17.76 10.50 1.44
CA GLY A 59 -17.47 11.17 0.18
C GLY A 59 -16.16 11.96 0.16
N ASN A 60 -15.26 11.75 1.13
CA ASN A 60 -14.00 12.47 1.28
C ASN A 60 -12.82 11.79 0.57
N SER A 61 -13.06 10.74 -0.21
CA SER A 61 -12.06 10.02 -0.97
C SER A 61 -12.28 10.21 -2.46
N GLU A 62 -11.17 10.33 -3.20
CA GLU A 62 -11.17 10.28 -4.67
C GLU A 62 -11.79 9.00 -5.23
N PHE A 63 -11.82 7.91 -4.44
CA PHE A 63 -12.42 6.64 -4.83
C PHE A 63 -13.90 6.52 -4.46
N SER A 64 -14.50 7.51 -3.80
CA SER A 64 -15.92 7.48 -3.43
C SER A 64 -16.81 7.38 -4.66
N GLY A 65 -17.73 6.41 -4.65
CA GLY A 65 -18.68 6.19 -5.77
C GLY A 65 -18.07 5.62 -7.05
N LYS A 66 -16.80 5.20 -7.04
CA LYS A 66 -16.11 4.69 -8.25
C LYS A 66 -16.02 3.16 -8.32
N LEU A 67 -16.75 2.43 -7.48
CA LEU A 67 -16.77 0.96 -7.53
C LEU A 67 -17.14 0.48 -8.94
N GLY A 68 -16.36 -0.45 -9.48
CA GLY A 68 -16.52 -0.98 -10.85
C GLY A 68 -15.94 -0.09 -11.95
N GLN A 69 -15.42 1.09 -11.64
CA GLN A 69 -14.81 1.98 -12.61
C GLN A 69 -13.30 1.76 -12.74
N LYS A 70 -12.74 2.11 -13.89
CA LYS A 70 -11.30 2.13 -14.12
C LYS A 70 -10.69 3.33 -13.39
N VAL A 71 -9.81 3.06 -12.41
CA VAL A 71 -9.16 4.07 -11.55
C VAL A 71 -7.64 4.07 -11.69
N ALA A 72 -7.08 3.05 -12.33
CA ALA A 72 -5.64 2.90 -12.51
C ALA A 72 -5.30 2.22 -13.85
N SER A 73 -4.01 2.01 -14.11
CA SER A 73 -3.53 1.20 -15.22
C SER A 73 -4.07 -0.23 -15.11
N ASP A 74 -4.36 -0.87 -16.24
CA ASP A 74 -4.74 -2.29 -16.35
C ASP A 74 -3.66 -3.26 -15.82
N LYS A 75 -2.43 -2.78 -15.68
CA LYS A 75 -1.33 -3.53 -15.06
C LYS A 75 -1.36 -3.51 -13.53
N LEU A 76 -2.19 -2.67 -12.91
CA LEU A 76 -2.24 -2.53 -11.46
C LEU A 76 -3.31 -3.43 -10.85
N THR A 77 -2.88 -4.33 -9.97
CA THR A 77 -3.75 -5.04 -9.02
C THR A 77 -3.24 -4.75 -7.60
N LEU A 78 -4.09 -4.09 -6.80
CA LEU A 78 -3.80 -3.70 -5.41
C LEU A 78 -4.62 -4.57 -4.46
N ILE A 79 -3.94 -5.13 -3.48
CA ILE A 79 -4.51 -6.08 -2.51
C ILE A 79 -4.18 -5.60 -1.11
N ASP A 80 -5.14 -5.77 -0.18
CA ASP A 80 -4.94 -5.70 1.26
C ASP A 80 -5.30 -7.05 1.89
N ASP A 81 -4.32 -7.76 2.47
CA ASP A 81 -4.49 -9.14 2.93
C ASP A 81 -4.00 -9.32 4.36
N GLY A 82 -4.95 -9.36 5.30
CA GLY A 82 -4.67 -9.62 6.72
C GLY A 82 -4.48 -11.10 7.06
N SER A 83 -4.65 -12.01 6.11
CA SER A 83 -4.60 -13.46 6.34
C SER A 83 -3.24 -14.11 6.06
N ILE A 84 -2.25 -13.37 5.57
CA ILE A 84 -0.93 -13.89 5.20
C ILE A 84 -0.16 -14.33 6.46
N PRO A 85 0.21 -15.61 6.62
CA PRO A 85 0.89 -16.08 7.81
C PRO A 85 2.23 -15.37 8.06
N GLY A 86 2.46 -14.94 9.31
CA GLY A 86 3.75 -14.38 9.74
C GLY A 86 4.06 -12.97 9.23
N GLN A 87 3.17 -12.34 8.51
CA GLN A 87 3.36 -10.95 8.07
C GLN A 87 2.98 -9.96 9.16
N TRP A 88 3.60 -8.78 9.13
CA TRP A 88 3.47 -7.76 10.17
C TRP A 88 2.02 -7.28 10.39
N GLY A 89 1.26 -7.08 9.33
CA GLY A 89 -0.13 -6.63 9.37
C GLY A 89 -1.17 -7.75 9.53
N SER A 90 -0.73 -9.01 9.75
CA SER A 90 -1.64 -10.16 9.78
C SER A 90 -2.27 -10.37 11.15
N LEU A 91 -3.58 -10.62 11.15
CA LEU A 91 -4.41 -10.89 12.31
C LEU A 91 -5.40 -12.01 11.97
N LYS A 92 -5.83 -12.80 12.95
CA LYS A 92 -6.91 -13.79 12.75
C LYS A 92 -8.27 -13.11 12.63
N VAL A 93 -8.48 -12.11 13.47
CA VAL A 93 -9.68 -11.26 13.50
C VAL A 93 -9.27 -9.82 13.71
N ASP A 94 -10.02 -8.89 13.19
CA ASP A 94 -9.84 -7.46 13.42
C ASP A 94 -10.36 -7.03 14.83
N ASP A 95 -10.22 -5.76 15.16
CA ASP A 95 -10.63 -5.22 16.48
C ASP A 95 -12.15 -5.17 16.69
N GLU A 96 -12.93 -5.56 15.71
CA GLU A 96 -14.38 -5.73 15.82
C GLU A 96 -14.80 -7.21 15.76
N GLY A 97 -13.83 -8.15 15.78
CA GLY A 97 -14.07 -9.59 15.75
C GLY A 97 -14.46 -10.13 14.37
N VAL A 98 -14.22 -9.39 13.30
CA VAL A 98 -14.42 -9.85 11.91
C VAL A 98 -13.18 -10.61 11.46
N PRO A 99 -13.29 -11.83 10.91
CA PRO A 99 -12.16 -12.55 10.35
C PRO A 99 -11.46 -11.72 9.27
N THR A 100 -10.13 -11.66 9.34
CA THR A 100 -9.35 -11.01 8.28
C THR A 100 -9.36 -11.86 7.02
N GLN A 101 -9.24 -11.22 5.88
CA GLN A 101 -9.33 -11.86 4.59
C GLN A 101 -8.46 -11.15 3.55
N LYS A 102 -8.31 -11.77 2.38
CA LYS A 102 -7.70 -11.13 1.22
C LYS A 102 -8.74 -10.24 0.52
N ASN A 103 -8.52 -8.94 0.60
CA ASN A 103 -9.36 -7.92 -0.03
C ASN A 103 -8.70 -7.44 -1.32
N VAL A 104 -9.26 -7.79 -2.48
CA VAL A 104 -8.84 -7.19 -3.75
C VAL A 104 -9.47 -5.81 -3.86
N LEU A 105 -8.66 -4.78 -3.74
CA LEU A 105 -9.11 -3.37 -3.78
C LEU A 105 -9.22 -2.86 -5.21
N ILE A 106 -8.19 -3.10 -6.01
CA ILE A 106 -8.15 -2.78 -7.44
C ILE A 106 -7.68 -4.04 -8.17
N GLU A 107 -8.37 -4.42 -9.24
CA GLU A 107 -7.99 -5.55 -10.09
C GLU A 107 -7.90 -5.09 -11.54
N ASN A 108 -6.73 -5.23 -12.15
CA ASN A 108 -6.48 -4.81 -13.53
C ASN A 108 -6.94 -3.36 -13.78
N GLY A 109 -6.67 -2.48 -12.82
CA GLY A 109 -7.05 -1.07 -12.87
C GLY A 109 -8.50 -0.76 -12.52
N ILE A 110 -9.35 -1.76 -12.27
CA ILE A 110 -10.77 -1.58 -11.92
C ILE A 110 -10.93 -1.62 -10.39
N LEU A 111 -11.60 -0.64 -9.81
CA LEU A 111 -11.91 -0.61 -8.39
C LEU A 111 -12.93 -1.71 -8.04
N LYS A 112 -12.55 -2.64 -7.16
CA LYS A 112 -13.35 -3.80 -6.76
C LYS A 112 -13.92 -3.71 -5.35
N GLY A 113 -13.24 -2.99 -4.46
CA GLY A 113 -13.66 -2.93 -3.07
C GLY A 113 -12.93 -1.88 -2.27
N TYR A 114 -13.29 -1.83 -1.00
CA TYR A 114 -12.73 -0.95 0.00
C TYR A 114 -12.37 -1.75 1.25
N MET A 115 -11.55 -1.18 2.13
CA MET A 115 -11.32 -1.71 3.47
C MET A 115 -12.40 -1.17 4.40
N VAL A 116 -13.23 -2.05 4.97
CA VAL A 116 -14.50 -1.67 5.59
C VAL A 116 -14.63 -2.19 7.02
N ASP A 117 -14.80 -1.29 7.99
CA ASP A 117 -15.20 -1.57 9.37
C ASP A 117 -16.73 -1.70 9.49
N LYS A 118 -17.23 -2.21 10.62
CA LYS A 118 -18.68 -2.44 10.84
C LYS A 118 -19.54 -1.17 10.78
N LEU A 119 -19.02 -0.03 11.25
CA LEU A 119 -19.76 1.22 11.20
C LEU A 119 -19.98 1.67 9.77
N ASN A 120 -18.90 1.67 8.97
CA ASN A 120 -18.95 2.09 7.59
C ASN A 120 -19.60 1.03 6.68
N ALA A 121 -19.53 -0.27 7.03
CA ALA A 121 -20.32 -1.31 6.38
C ALA A 121 -21.83 -0.99 6.41
N ARG A 122 -22.35 -0.59 7.56
CA ARG A 122 -23.76 -0.15 7.68
C ARG A 122 -24.06 1.10 6.85
N ARG A 123 -23.15 2.09 6.84
CA ARG A 123 -23.33 3.34 6.06
C ARG A 123 -23.34 3.09 4.57
N MET A 124 -22.51 2.16 4.12
CA MET A 124 -22.31 1.85 2.69
C MET A 124 -23.22 0.71 2.19
N GLY A 125 -23.96 0.04 3.08
CA GLY A 125 -24.82 -1.09 2.72
C GLY A 125 -24.04 -2.32 2.25
N CYS A 126 -22.83 -2.57 2.78
CA CYS A 126 -21.97 -3.67 2.38
C CYS A 126 -21.48 -4.48 3.60
N ALA A 127 -20.77 -5.58 3.36
CA ALA A 127 -20.16 -6.39 4.43
C ALA A 127 -18.83 -5.75 4.92
N PRO A 128 -18.49 -5.94 6.23
CA PRO A 128 -17.18 -5.59 6.73
C PRO A 128 -16.12 -6.55 6.18
N THR A 129 -14.88 -6.07 6.05
CA THR A 129 -13.79 -6.78 5.36
C THR A 129 -12.68 -7.30 6.27
N GLY A 130 -12.87 -7.24 7.60
CA GLY A 130 -11.82 -7.65 8.56
C GLY A 130 -10.64 -6.67 8.58
N SER A 131 -10.91 -5.40 8.31
CA SER A 131 -9.90 -4.34 8.19
C SER A 131 -10.06 -3.27 9.27
N SER A 132 -10.68 -3.60 10.42
CA SER A 132 -10.91 -2.64 11.49
C SER A 132 -9.79 -2.67 12.52
N ARG A 133 -9.26 -1.51 12.88
CA ARG A 133 -8.22 -1.38 13.90
C ARG A 133 -8.41 -0.12 14.72
N ARG A 134 -8.14 -0.21 16.02
CA ARG A 134 -8.11 0.95 16.92
C ARG A 134 -6.68 1.36 17.24
N GLN A 135 -6.46 2.62 17.49
CA GLN A 135 -5.17 3.13 17.93
C GLN A 135 -4.80 2.60 19.34
N SER A 136 -5.78 2.54 20.23
CA SER A 136 -5.68 1.93 21.56
C SER A 136 -7.09 1.65 22.09
N PHE A 137 -7.20 1.06 23.29
CA PHE A 137 -8.49 0.81 23.96
C PHE A 137 -9.34 2.08 24.17
N ARG A 138 -8.75 3.27 24.11
CA ARG A 138 -9.44 4.56 24.28
C ARG A 138 -10.12 5.07 23.02
N PHE A 139 -9.85 4.46 21.87
CA PHE A 139 -10.36 4.91 20.57
C PHE A 139 -11.32 3.89 19.97
N ALA A 140 -12.33 4.38 19.27
CA ALA A 140 -13.17 3.53 18.45
C ALA A 140 -12.36 2.90 17.30
N PRO A 141 -12.63 1.63 16.94
CA PRO A 141 -12.03 1.03 15.77
C PRO A 141 -12.49 1.75 14.49
N THR A 142 -11.66 1.75 13.49
CA THR A 142 -11.91 2.34 12.17
C THR A 142 -11.24 1.53 11.08
N SER A 143 -11.67 1.70 9.84
CA SER A 143 -11.05 1.02 8.69
C SER A 143 -9.56 1.36 8.61
N ARG A 144 -8.73 0.34 8.46
CA ARG A 144 -7.27 0.44 8.35
C ARG A 144 -6.72 -0.65 7.43
N MET A 145 -5.57 -0.36 6.84
CA MET A 145 -4.79 -1.34 6.07
C MET A 145 -4.27 -2.46 6.96
N THR A 146 -4.13 -3.65 6.38
CA THR A 146 -3.40 -4.80 6.95
C THR A 146 -2.06 -4.96 6.20
N ASN A 147 -1.89 -5.98 5.37
CA ASN A 147 -0.73 -6.07 4.49
C ASN A 147 -1.16 -5.62 3.09
N THR A 148 -0.86 -4.37 2.76
CA THR A 148 -1.21 -3.78 1.46
C THR A 148 -0.05 -3.91 0.50
N TYR A 149 -0.29 -4.47 -0.68
CA TYR A 149 0.73 -4.69 -1.69
C TYR A 149 0.16 -4.67 -3.11
N ILE A 150 1.04 -4.40 -4.07
CA ILE A 150 0.75 -4.59 -5.49
C ILE A 150 1.07 -6.03 -5.84
N ALA A 151 0.13 -6.72 -6.49
CA ALA A 151 0.38 -8.06 -7.01
C ALA A 151 1.52 -8.02 -8.05
N PRO A 152 2.36 -9.06 -8.10
CA PRO A 152 3.43 -9.14 -9.10
C PRO A 152 2.88 -9.01 -10.53
N GLY A 153 3.58 -8.21 -11.33
CA GLY A 153 3.36 -8.13 -12.78
C GLY A 153 4.27 -9.10 -13.55
N GLU A 154 4.24 -8.97 -14.87
CA GLU A 154 5.04 -9.84 -15.76
C GLU A 154 6.45 -9.29 -16.02
N SER A 155 6.67 -7.98 -15.85
CA SER A 155 7.94 -7.33 -16.14
C SER A 155 8.93 -7.47 -15.00
N THR A 156 10.18 -7.78 -15.34
CA THR A 156 11.29 -7.76 -14.37
C THR A 156 11.78 -6.34 -14.12
N PRO A 157 12.47 -6.08 -12.99
CA PRO A 157 13.10 -4.78 -12.74
C PRO A 157 14.08 -4.38 -13.84
N GLU A 158 14.85 -5.33 -14.37
CA GLU A 158 15.84 -5.13 -15.44
C GLU A 158 15.16 -4.71 -16.74
N GLU A 159 14.07 -5.34 -17.11
CA GLU A 159 13.28 -4.97 -18.28
C GLU A 159 12.68 -3.56 -18.15
N MET A 160 12.17 -3.21 -16.97
CA MET A 160 11.64 -1.87 -16.71
C MET A 160 12.72 -0.80 -16.81
N ILE A 161 13.91 -1.07 -16.27
CA ILE A 161 15.07 -0.16 -16.37
C ILE A 161 15.50 -0.02 -17.84
N ALA A 162 15.65 -1.12 -18.57
CA ALA A 162 16.06 -1.11 -19.95
C ALA A 162 15.07 -0.39 -20.89
N ALA A 163 13.77 -0.47 -20.58
CA ALA A 163 12.73 0.22 -21.34
C ALA A 163 12.59 1.72 -20.99
N THR A 164 13.29 2.20 -19.96
CA THR A 164 13.22 3.59 -19.50
C THR A 164 14.41 4.37 -20.01
N GLU A 165 14.23 5.11 -21.11
CA GLU A 165 15.29 5.92 -21.73
C GLU A 165 15.83 7.00 -20.77
N ARG A 166 14.92 7.65 -20.02
CA ARG A 166 15.26 8.67 -19.02
C ARG A 166 14.24 8.66 -17.90
N GLY A 167 14.68 8.54 -16.66
CA GLY A 167 13.82 8.50 -15.49
C GLY A 167 14.59 8.59 -14.19
N ILE A 168 13.90 8.38 -13.07
CA ILE A 168 14.49 8.28 -11.73
C ILE A 168 14.35 6.83 -11.27
N PHE A 169 15.44 6.29 -10.72
CA PHE A 169 15.43 5.01 -10.02
C PHE A 169 15.54 5.25 -8.51
N VAL A 170 14.47 4.95 -7.78
CA VAL A 170 14.40 5.07 -6.32
C VAL A 170 14.77 3.72 -5.71
N ASN A 171 16.01 3.61 -5.25
CA ASN A 171 16.54 2.37 -4.68
C ASN A 171 16.19 2.20 -3.19
N SER A 172 16.02 3.29 -2.46
CA SER A 172 15.57 3.28 -1.06
C SER A 172 15.05 4.67 -0.68
N ILE A 173 14.11 4.69 0.24
CA ILE A 173 13.59 5.89 0.88
C ILE A 173 14.12 5.95 2.30
#